data_6cb447a48e5265d40a32635a0b2ebd6a
#
_entry.id   6cb447a48e5265d40a32635a0b2ebd6a
#
_cell.length_a   1.000
_cell.length_b   1.000
_cell.length_c   1.000
_cell.angle_alpha   90.00
_cell.angle_beta   90.00
_cell.angle_gamma   90.00
#
_symmetry.space_group_name_H-M   'P 1'
#
loop_
_entity.id
_entity.type
_entity.pdbx_description
1 polymer ?
#
loop_
_entity_poly.entity_id
_entity_poly.type
_entity_poly.pdbx_seq_one_letter_code
_entity_poly.pdbx_strand_id
1 'polypeptide(L)'
;MFKVNDNFCKLPGSYLFSEVARRLAAYSKANPDKTIIKMGIGDVTRPICRASLEAMHRAVDDQSRRETFHGYGPEQGYEFLRTAIRDYDYRRLGLDIDIDEIFVGDGAKSDTGNIGDILSLTDKVAVTDPVYPVYVDTNVMAGRAGELGGNSCWNNIEYLPCSDKNGFVPSLPSDNVDVVYLCYPNNPTGTTLTRAQLQTWVDWALKNGALILFDSAYEAFISEPDVPHSIYEIPGARRCAIEFRSFSKTAGFTGLRCGYTVVPRDLTGLDSNNEPVSLNKLWNRRQTTKFNGASYIIQRAAEAIFTPEGRSEIEETIDYYRTNARLLLDGVRSICLLYT
;
A
#
# COMPACT_ATOMS: atom_id res chain seq x y z
N MET A 1 16.83 -29.97 18.63
CA MET A 1 16.83 -29.11 17.42
C MET A 1 15.56 -28.27 17.48
N PHE A 2 15.63 -26.94 17.26
CA PHE A 2 14.46 -26.07 17.16
C PHE A 2 13.61 -26.39 15.90
N LYS A 3 12.34 -26.02 15.92
CA LYS A 3 11.44 -26.13 14.77
C LYS A 3 11.27 -24.74 14.12
N VAL A 4 11.04 -24.73 12.81
CA VAL A 4 10.72 -23.52 12.03
C VAL A 4 9.21 -23.33 11.95
N ASN A 5 8.76 -22.17 11.48
CA ASN A 5 7.36 -21.95 11.12
C ASN A 5 7.10 -22.61 9.75
N ASP A 6 6.42 -23.75 9.77
CA ASP A 6 6.14 -24.57 8.58
C ASP A 6 5.30 -23.86 7.52
N ASN A 7 4.56 -22.80 7.88
CA ASN A 7 3.80 -22.01 6.92
C ASN A 7 4.70 -21.34 5.88
N PHE A 8 5.93 -20.95 6.26
CA PHE A 8 6.90 -20.43 5.28
C PHE A 8 7.35 -21.48 4.26
N CYS A 9 7.33 -22.76 4.64
CA CYS A 9 7.69 -23.86 3.74
C CYS A 9 6.61 -24.15 2.70
N LYS A 10 5.39 -23.64 2.87
CA LYS A 10 4.29 -23.80 1.92
C LYS A 10 4.45 -22.89 0.69
N LEU A 11 5.16 -21.77 0.83
CA LEU A 11 5.39 -20.83 -0.26
C LEU A 11 6.39 -21.36 -1.27
N PRO A 12 6.27 -20.99 -2.58
CA PRO A 12 7.31 -21.24 -3.56
C PRO A 12 8.67 -20.73 -3.09
N GLY A 13 9.75 -21.42 -3.43
CA GLY A 13 11.11 -21.10 -2.95
C GLY A 13 11.66 -19.72 -3.37
N SER A 14 10.97 -19.01 -4.28
CA SER A 14 11.29 -17.62 -4.62
C SER A 14 10.04 -16.78 -4.82
N TYR A 15 10.09 -15.53 -4.35
CA TYR A 15 9.06 -14.53 -4.62
C TYR A 15 9.00 -14.21 -6.13
N LEU A 16 7.79 -13.96 -6.66
CA LEU A 16 7.55 -13.75 -8.10
C LEU A 16 8.57 -12.80 -8.76
N PHE A 17 8.80 -11.64 -8.15
CA PHE A 17 9.71 -10.64 -8.73
C PHE A 17 11.19 -11.08 -8.70
N SER A 18 11.59 -11.90 -7.73
CA SER A 18 12.94 -12.49 -7.68
C SER A 18 13.15 -13.49 -8.80
N GLU A 19 12.13 -14.29 -9.13
CA GLU A 19 12.17 -15.22 -10.25
C GLU A 19 12.23 -14.49 -11.60
N VAL A 20 11.43 -13.42 -11.77
CA VAL A 20 11.50 -12.55 -12.96
C VAL A 20 12.89 -11.95 -13.13
N ALA A 21 13.48 -11.41 -12.05
CA ALA A 21 14.83 -10.85 -12.08
C ALA A 21 15.88 -11.91 -12.47
N ARG A 22 15.79 -13.13 -11.94
CA ARG A 22 16.66 -14.27 -12.28
C ARG A 22 16.58 -14.63 -13.77
N ARG A 23 15.36 -14.76 -14.31
CA ARG A 23 15.13 -15.05 -15.73
C ARG A 23 15.66 -13.94 -16.62
N LEU A 24 15.44 -12.68 -16.24
CA LEU A 24 15.95 -11.52 -16.97
C LEU A 24 17.48 -11.53 -17.02
N ALA A 25 18.14 -11.77 -15.89
CA ALA A 25 19.61 -11.85 -15.82
C ALA A 25 20.16 -12.99 -16.70
N ALA A 26 19.51 -14.17 -16.67
CA ALA A 26 19.89 -15.30 -17.51
C ALA A 26 19.74 -14.99 -19.01
N TYR A 27 18.62 -14.35 -19.40
CA TYR A 27 18.39 -13.95 -20.79
C TYR A 27 19.38 -12.89 -21.26
N SER A 28 19.66 -11.86 -20.45
CA SER A 28 20.65 -10.81 -20.78
C SER A 28 22.05 -11.42 -20.99
N LYS A 29 22.43 -12.37 -20.13
CA LYS A 29 23.72 -13.06 -20.26
C LYS A 29 23.81 -13.89 -21.56
N ALA A 30 22.71 -14.52 -21.95
CA ALA A 30 22.66 -15.33 -23.19
C ALA A 30 22.52 -14.48 -24.45
N ASN A 31 22.10 -13.22 -24.35
CA ASN A 31 21.84 -12.31 -25.48
C ASN A 31 22.44 -10.92 -25.22
N PRO A 32 23.78 -10.78 -25.15
CA PRO A 32 24.43 -9.53 -24.73
C PRO A 32 24.20 -8.37 -25.70
N ASP A 33 23.92 -8.65 -26.97
CA ASP A 33 23.71 -7.63 -28.02
C ASP A 33 22.24 -7.16 -28.10
N LYS A 34 21.34 -7.72 -27.28
CA LYS A 34 19.91 -7.35 -27.30
C LYS A 34 19.59 -6.36 -26.18
N THR A 35 18.98 -5.25 -26.59
CA THR A 35 18.36 -4.32 -25.63
C THR A 35 17.04 -4.90 -25.13
N ILE A 36 16.87 -4.96 -23.82
CA ILE A 36 15.64 -5.46 -23.20
C ILE A 36 14.79 -4.27 -22.73
N ILE A 37 13.57 -4.19 -23.25
CA ILE A 37 12.57 -3.25 -22.76
C ILE A 37 11.81 -3.90 -21.59
N LYS A 38 11.99 -3.34 -20.40
CA LYS A 38 11.37 -3.86 -19.17
C LYS A 38 9.98 -3.26 -19.02
N MET A 39 8.94 -4.06 -19.19
CA MET A 39 7.54 -3.64 -19.08
C MET A 39 6.79 -4.36 -17.94
N GLY A 40 7.46 -5.20 -17.16
CA GLY A 40 6.82 -6.10 -16.20
C GLY A 40 6.83 -5.61 -14.74
N ILE A 41 7.64 -4.61 -14.40
CA ILE A 41 7.71 -4.06 -13.03
C ILE A 41 7.47 -2.57 -13.11
N GLY A 42 6.40 -2.11 -12.44
CA GLY A 42 6.08 -0.69 -12.31
C GLY A 42 7.01 0.00 -11.33
N ASP A 43 8.26 0.24 -11.72
CA ASP A 43 9.17 1.08 -10.95
C ASP A 43 9.17 2.52 -11.49
N VAL A 44 9.52 3.48 -10.63
CA VAL A 44 9.69 4.87 -11.02
C VAL A 44 10.97 5.02 -11.85
N THR A 45 10.91 5.89 -12.86
CA THR A 45 12.01 6.13 -13.81
C THR A 45 12.56 7.55 -13.72
N ARG A 46 11.88 8.44 -12.99
CA ARG A 46 12.31 9.81 -12.74
C ARG A 46 13.08 9.88 -11.41
N PRO A 47 14.11 10.73 -11.31
CA PRO A 47 14.75 11.01 -10.02
C PRO A 47 13.73 11.60 -9.03
N ILE A 48 14.05 11.51 -7.75
CA ILE A 48 13.28 12.18 -6.69
C ILE A 48 13.29 13.70 -6.89
N CYS A 49 12.25 14.37 -6.40
CA CYS A 49 12.13 15.82 -6.53
C CYS A 49 13.28 16.54 -5.78
N ARG A 50 13.65 17.72 -6.29
CA ARG A 50 14.74 18.53 -5.77
C ARG A 50 14.48 18.97 -4.33
N ALA A 51 13.23 19.35 -4.01
CA ALA A 51 12.85 19.72 -2.66
C ALA A 51 13.18 18.62 -1.63
N SER A 52 12.86 17.35 -1.96
CA SER A 52 13.22 16.20 -1.11
C SER A 52 14.73 16.00 -1.00
N LEU A 53 15.46 16.11 -2.11
CA LEU A 53 16.91 15.97 -2.11
C LEU A 53 17.59 17.03 -1.23
N GLU A 54 17.18 18.28 -1.34
CA GLU A 54 17.71 19.38 -0.52
C GLU A 54 17.36 19.22 0.98
N ALA A 55 16.15 18.71 1.27
CA ALA A 55 15.77 18.40 2.65
C ALA A 55 16.61 17.26 3.23
N MET A 56 16.95 16.24 2.44
CA MET A 56 17.86 15.17 2.87
C MET A 56 19.25 15.73 3.20
N HIS A 57 19.82 16.58 2.34
CA HIS A 57 21.12 17.20 2.61
C HIS A 57 21.13 17.98 3.92
N ARG A 58 20.10 18.82 4.15
CA ARG A 58 19.96 19.55 5.42
C ARG A 58 19.84 18.61 6.61
N ALA A 59 19.05 17.54 6.48
CA ALA A 59 18.85 16.58 7.55
C ALA A 59 20.12 15.74 7.86
N VAL A 60 20.99 15.52 6.86
CA VAL A 60 22.32 14.91 7.07
C VAL A 60 23.23 15.89 7.84
N ASP A 61 23.23 17.18 7.47
CA ASP A 61 24.00 18.20 8.17
C ASP A 61 23.56 18.36 9.63
N ASP A 62 22.27 18.22 9.93
CA ASP A 62 21.72 18.22 11.29
C ASP A 62 22.38 17.14 12.17
N GLN A 63 22.70 15.97 11.62
CA GLN A 63 23.33 14.88 12.37
C GLN A 63 24.78 15.17 12.77
N SER A 64 25.42 16.18 12.16
CA SER A 64 26.80 16.53 12.42
C SER A 64 27.02 17.40 13.66
N ARG A 65 25.96 17.97 14.22
CA ARG A 65 26.03 18.93 15.32
C ARG A 65 25.25 18.45 16.54
N ARG A 66 25.80 18.66 17.72
CA ARG A 66 25.20 18.22 18.98
C ARG A 66 23.79 18.79 19.20
N GLU A 67 23.56 20.04 18.79
CA GLU A 67 22.33 20.79 19.02
C GLU A 67 21.19 20.32 18.11
N THR A 68 21.52 19.73 16.98
CA THR A 68 20.56 19.30 15.95
C THR A 68 20.58 17.80 15.70
N PHE A 69 21.43 17.06 16.43
CA PHE A 69 21.49 15.60 16.31
C PHE A 69 20.17 14.95 16.75
N HIS A 70 19.70 14.01 15.96
CA HIS A 70 18.51 13.20 16.22
C HIS A 70 18.90 11.74 16.46
N GLY A 71 18.69 11.24 17.69
CA GLY A 71 18.77 9.82 18.02
C GLY A 71 17.48 9.07 17.67
N TYR A 72 17.05 8.15 18.54
CA TYR A 72 15.76 7.48 18.35
C TYR A 72 14.63 8.50 18.32
N GLY A 73 13.86 8.49 17.24
CA GLY A 73 12.65 9.30 17.10
C GLY A 73 11.40 8.61 17.67
N PRO A 74 10.24 9.27 17.62
CA PRO A 74 8.97 8.65 17.93
C PRO A 74 8.70 7.47 16.97
N GLU A 75 8.28 6.33 17.52
CA GLU A 75 8.04 5.11 16.74
C GLU A 75 6.90 5.26 15.72
N GLN A 76 5.94 6.16 15.99
CA GLN A 76 4.87 6.49 15.02
C GLN A 76 5.35 7.43 13.90
N GLY A 77 6.56 7.95 13.98
CA GLY A 77 7.09 8.99 13.09
C GLY A 77 7.06 10.38 13.71
N TYR A 78 7.90 11.26 13.18
CA TYR A 78 8.01 12.63 13.68
C TYR A 78 6.73 13.44 13.45
N GLU A 79 6.42 14.31 14.39
CA GLU A 79 5.22 15.15 14.35
C GLU A 79 5.18 16.04 13.11
N PHE A 80 6.33 16.58 12.65
CA PHE A 80 6.37 17.42 11.47
C PHE A 80 5.81 16.71 10.23
N LEU A 81 6.17 15.44 10.00
CA LEU A 81 5.67 14.68 8.86
C LEU A 81 4.21 14.26 9.04
N ARG A 82 3.83 13.78 10.23
CA ARG A 82 2.43 13.39 10.52
C ARG A 82 1.48 14.59 10.39
N THR A 83 1.92 15.78 10.81
CA THR A 83 1.18 17.03 10.63
C THR A 83 1.04 17.39 9.15
N ALA A 84 2.12 17.32 8.37
CA ALA A 84 2.08 17.58 6.93
C ALA A 84 1.14 16.60 6.21
N ILE A 85 1.19 15.30 6.52
CA ILE A 85 0.29 14.28 5.99
C ILE A 85 -1.17 14.62 6.35
N ARG A 86 -1.47 14.86 7.63
CA ARG A 86 -2.82 15.22 8.08
C ARG A 86 -3.39 16.41 7.31
N ASP A 87 -2.62 17.48 7.25
CA ASP A 87 -3.10 18.75 6.68
C ASP A 87 -3.26 18.65 5.16
N TYR A 88 -2.40 17.87 4.52
CA TYR A 88 -2.33 17.80 3.08
C TYR A 88 -3.14 16.67 2.46
N ASP A 89 -3.04 15.46 2.99
CA ASP A 89 -3.70 14.31 2.41
C ASP A 89 -5.14 14.13 2.91
N TYR A 90 -5.48 14.73 4.07
CA TYR A 90 -6.80 14.53 4.67
C TYR A 90 -7.59 15.84 4.86
N ARG A 91 -7.05 16.85 5.54
CA ARG A 91 -7.81 18.09 5.80
C ARG A 91 -8.23 18.83 4.55
N ARG A 92 -7.41 18.85 3.51
CA ARG A 92 -7.81 19.44 2.21
C ARG A 92 -9.01 18.74 1.56
N LEU A 93 -9.27 17.48 1.92
CA LEU A 93 -10.44 16.71 1.51
C LEU A 93 -11.63 16.87 2.49
N GLY A 94 -11.48 17.71 3.53
CA GLY A 94 -12.48 17.86 4.57
C GLY A 94 -12.55 16.71 5.57
N LEU A 95 -11.51 15.87 5.63
CA LEU A 95 -11.46 14.70 6.49
C LEU A 95 -10.79 15.01 7.83
N ASP A 96 -11.41 14.55 8.91
CA ASP A 96 -10.92 14.69 10.28
C ASP A 96 -10.11 13.46 10.67
N ILE A 97 -8.83 13.49 10.35
CA ILE A 97 -7.82 12.51 10.76
C ILE A 97 -6.84 13.21 11.70
N ASP A 98 -6.61 12.64 12.87
CA ASP A 98 -5.65 13.16 13.84
C ASP A 98 -4.23 12.57 13.61
N ILE A 99 -3.21 13.28 14.09
CA ILE A 99 -1.81 12.85 13.94
C ILE A 99 -1.50 11.54 14.67
N ASP A 100 -2.22 11.21 15.74
CA ASP A 100 -2.07 9.94 16.46
C ASP A 100 -2.79 8.75 15.80
N GLU A 101 -3.52 9.00 14.70
CA GLU A 101 -4.04 7.96 13.81
C GLU A 101 -3.07 7.64 12.65
N ILE A 102 -2.00 8.43 12.48
CA ILE A 102 -1.03 8.31 11.39
C ILE A 102 0.27 7.68 11.92
N PHE A 103 0.66 6.57 11.30
CA PHE A 103 1.86 5.81 11.63
C PHE A 103 2.79 5.77 10.42
N VAL A 104 3.94 6.45 10.51
CA VAL A 104 4.93 6.48 9.43
C VAL A 104 5.73 5.19 9.44
N GLY A 105 5.77 4.52 8.29
CA GLY A 105 6.48 3.26 8.06
C GLY A 105 7.52 3.37 6.96
N ASP A 106 8.17 2.25 6.63
CA ASP A 106 9.14 2.12 5.55
C ASP A 106 8.50 1.77 4.19
N GLY A 107 7.18 1.97 4.09
CA GLY A 107 6.39 1.83 2.88
C GLY A 107 5.22 0.85 3.02
N ALA A 108 4.18 1.04 2.21
CA ALA A 108 2.94 0.27 2.28
C ALA A 108 3.16 -1.26 2.22
N LYS A 109 4.19 -1.75 1.52
CA LYS A 109 4.48 -3.18 1.43
C LYS A 109 4.71 -3.83 2.78
N SER A 110 5.55 -3.24 3.62
CA SER A 110 5.82 -3.75 4.97
C SER A 110 4.61 -3.60 5.87
N ASP A 111 3.91 -2.48 5.79
CA ASP A 111 2.73 -2.23 6.63
C ASP A 111 1.59 -3.18 6.27
N THR A 112 1.28 -3.40 4.99
CA THR A 112 0.25 -4.37 4.54
C THR A 112 0.62 -5.81 4.89
N GLY A 113 1.90 -6.15 4.92
CA GLY A 113 2.38 -7.45 5.37
C GLY A 113 2.32 -7.63 6.88
N ASN A 114 2.65 -6.57 7.62
CA ASN A 114 2.78 -6.58 9.07
C ASN A 114 1.45 -6.39 9.81
N ILE A 115 0.43 -5.80 9.18
CA ILE A 115 -0.88 -5.58 9.82
C ILE A 115 -1.51 -6.89 10.30
N GLY A 116 -1.20 -7.98 9.64
CA GLY A 116 -1.62 -9.31 10.03
C GLY A 116 -1.17 -9.76 11.42
N ASP A 117 -0.15 -9.10 12.02
CA ASP A 117 0.31 -9.39 13.40
C ASP A 117 -0.75 -9.06 14.45
N ILE A 118 -1.69 -8.15 14.16
CA ILE A 118 -2.75 -7.74 15.09
C ILE A 118 -4.12 -8.35 14.78
N LEU A 119 -4.18 -9.26 13.80
CA LEU A 119 -5.40 -9.95 13.39
C LEU A 119 -5.40 -11.41 13.88
N SER A 120 -6.58 -11.99 14.08
CA SER A 120 -6.70 -13.39 14.46
C SER A 120 -6.14 -14.32 13.38
N LEU A 121 -5.56 -15.44 13.81
CA LEU A 121 -5.10 -16.48 12.89
C LEU A 121 -6.24 -17.25 12.24
N THR A 122 -7.47 -17.11 12.75
CA THR A 122 -8.67 -17.75 12.23
C THR A 122 -9.47 -16.86 11.29
N ASP A 123 -9.12 -15.57 11.16
CA ASP A 123 -9.81 -14.65 10.27
C ASP A 123 -9.76 -15.14 8.82
N LYS A 124 -10.91 -15.19 8.18
CA LYS A 124 -11.03 -15.50 6.75
C LYS A 124 -10.76 -14.25 5.93
N VAL A 125 -9.88 -14.39 4.95
CA VAL A 125 -9.39 -13.27 4.14
C VAL A 125 -9.96 -13.37 2.72
N ALA A 126 -10.35 -12.22 2.16
CA ALA A 126 -10.65 -12.07 0.73
C ALA A 126 -9.67 -11.14 0.05
N VAL A 127 -9.38 -11.43 -1.22
CA VAL A 127 -8.51 -10.62 -2.09
C VAL A 127 -9.12 -10.53 -3.49
N THR A 128 -8.84 -9.45 -4.21
CA THR A 128 -9.17 -9.38 -5.65
C THR A 128 -8.29 -10.33 -6.45
N ASP A 129 -8.75 -10.79 -7.62
CA ASP A 129 -7.97 -11.63 -8.52
C ASP A 129 -8.03 -11.05 -9.94
N PRO A 130 -6.90 -10.57 -10.52
CA PRO A 130 -5.53 -10.65 -10.00
C PRO A 130 -5.26 -9.75 -8.79
N VAL A 131 -4.26 -10.15 -7.98
CA VAL A 131 -3.93 -9.51 -6.71
C VAL A 131 -2.43 -9.20 -6.61
N TYR A 132 -2.09 -8.19 -5.81
CA TYR A 132 -0.71 -7.96 -5.39
C TYR A 132 -0.27 -9.11 -4.47
N PRO A 133 0.77 -9.90 -4.83
CA PRO A 133 1.09 -11.18 -4.16
C PRO A 133 1.32 -11.08 -2.65
N VAL A 134 1.75 -9.92 -2.16
CA VAL A 134 2.04 -9.70 -0.73
C VAL A 134 0.84 -10.02 0.15
N TYR A 135 -0.39 -9.69 -0.26
CA TYR A 135 -1.58 -9.93 0.56
C TYR A 135 -1.84 -11.42 0.75
N VAL A 136 -1.59 -12.23 -0.27
CA VAL A 136 -1.69 -13.70 -0.18
C VAL A 136 -0.54 -14.26 0.63
N ASP A 137 0.71 -13.96 0.25
CA ASP A 137 1.90 -14.54 0.85
C ASP A 137 1.99 -14.27 2.35
N THR A 138 1.65 -13.07 2.82
CA THR A 138 1.68 -12.73 4.24
C THR A 138 0.64 -13.51 5.04
N ASN A 139 -0.53 -13.79 4.48
CA ASN A 139 -1.54 -14.61 5.12
C ASN A 139 -1.16 -16.10 5.11
N VAL A 140 -0.45 -16.59 4.08
CA VAL A 140 0.17 -17.92 4.10
C VAL A 140 1.21 -18.01 5.22
N MET A 141 2.15 -17.07 5.29
CA MET A 141 3.18 -17.01 6.34
C MET A 141 2.59 -17.02 7.75
N ALA A 142 1.46 -16.33 7.94
CA ALA A 142 0.73 -16.27 9.20
C ALA A 142 -0.06 -17.56 9.51
N GLY A 143 -0.32 -18.41 8.50
CA GLY A 143 -1.09 -19.65 8.67
C GLY A 143 -2.60 -19.50 8.43
N ARG A 144 -3.09 -18.33 7.98
CA ARG A 144 -4.52 -18.09 7.68
C ARG A 144 -4.98 -18.72 6.38
N ALA A 145 -4.07 -18.93 5.44
CA ALA A 145 -4.43 -19.31 4.06
C ALA A 145 -4.88 -20.78 3.89
N GLY A 146 -4.63 -21.62 4.89
CA GLY A 146 -4.93 -23.06 4.78
C GLY A 146 -3.93 -23.81 3.89
N GLU A 147 -4.43 -24.67 3.00
CA GLU A 147 -3.62 -25.49 2.08
C GLU A 147 -3.79 -24.99 0.64
N LEU A 148 -2.73 -25.19 -0.17
CA LEU A 148 -2.76 -24.85 -1.60
C LEU A 148 -3.58 -25.91 -2.37
N GLY A 149 -4.64 -25.46 -3.04
CA GLY A 149 -5.48 -26.30 -3.87
C GLY A 149 -4.88 -26.60 -5.25
N GLY A 150 -5.47 -27.58 -5.95
CA GLY A 150 -5.05 -27.97 -7.29
C GLY A 150 -5.21 -26.90 -8.37
N ASN A 151 -6.00 -25.85 -8.09
CA ASN A 151 -6.19 -24.67 -8.94
C ASN A 151 -5.17 -23.54 -8.65
N SER A 152 -4.15 -23.81 -7.84
CA SER A 152 -3.14 -22.84 -7.38
C SER A 152 -3.71 -21.70 -6.50
N CYS A 153 -4.91 -21.88 -5.94
CA CYS A 153 -5.51 -20.98 -4.95
C CYS A 153 -5.43 -21.60 -3.55
N TRP A 154 -5.27 -20.77 -2.55
CA TRP A 154 -5.32 -21.20 -1.14
C TRP A 154 -6.76 -21.36 -0.68
N ASN A 155 -7.10 -22.49 -0.08
CA ASN A 155 -8.47 -22.89 0.18
C ASN A 155 -9.19 -22.08 1.27
N ASN A 156 -8.45 -21.32 2.09
CA ASN A 156 -9.00 -20.43 3.12
C ASN A 156 -8.90 -18.93 2.74
N ILE A 157 -8.54 -18.64 1.49
CA ILE A 157 -8.59 -17.27 0.93
C ILE A 157 -9.69 -17.24 -0.13
N GLU A 158 -10.59 -16.27 -0.03
CA GLU A 158 -11.61 -16.01 -1.03
C GLU A 158 -11.04 -15.09 -2.11
N TYR A 159 -11.03 -15.56 -3.36
CA TYR A 159 -10.55 -14.80 -4.52
C TYR A 159 -11.73 -14.19 -5.25
N LEU A 160 -11.70 -12.88 -5.43
CA LEU A 160 -12.78 -12.08 -6.04
C LEU A 160 -12.37 -11.68 -7.46
N PRO A 161 -12.90 -12.33 -8.51
CA PRO A 161 -12.47 -12.10 -9.88
C PRO A 161 -12.64 -10.65 -10.33
N CYS A 162 -11.59 -10.09 -10.95
CA CYS A 162 -11.57 -8.79 -11.61
C CYS A 162 -11.12 -9.00 -13.06
N SER A 163 -12.04 -8.94 -14.00
CA SER A 163 -11.78 -9.17 -15.41
C SER A 163 -12.60 -8.22 -16.29
N ASP A 164 -12.36 -8.24 -17.59
CA ASP A 164 -13.17 -7.54 -18.59
C ASP A 164 -14.67 -7.88 -18.54
N LYS A 165 -15.01 -9.11 -18.14
CA LYS A 165 -16.39 -9.58 -18.04
C LYS A 165 -17.22 -8.85 -16.99
N ASN A 166 -16.58 -8.36 -15.92
CA ASN A 166 -17.23 -7.59 -14.85
C ASN A 166 -16.75 -6.14 -14.79
N GLY A 167 -16.09 -5.65 -15.85
CA GLY A 167 -15.53 -4.31 -15.90
C GLY A 167 -14.46 -4.06 -14.84
N PHE A 168 -13.77 -5.11 -14.37
CA PHE A 168 -12.79 -5.10 -13.30
C PHE A 168 -13.34 -4.65 -11.94
N VAL A 169 -14.66 -4.71 -11.76
CA VAL A 169 -15.32 -4.44 -10.47
C VAL A 169 -15.64 -5.77 -9.81
N PRO A 170 -14.97 -6.14 -8.72
CA PRO A 170 -15.23 -7.41 -8.05
C PRO A 170 -16.60 -7.41 -7.38
N SER A 171 -17.24 -8.58 -7.31
CA SER A 171 -18.40 -8.79 -6.45
C SER A 171 -17.99 -8.70 -4.98
N LEU A 172 -18.92 -8.35 -4.11
CA LEU A 172 -18.71 -8.43 -2.67
C LEU A 172 -18.39 -9.88 -2.26
N PRO A 173 -17.53 -10.08 -1.25
CA PRO A 173 -17.21 -11.43 -0.77
C PRO A 173 -18.38 -12.06 -0.02
N SER A 174 -18.23 -13.33 0.34
CA SER A 174 -19.21 -14.03 1.18
C SER A 174 -19.32 -13.39 2.57
N ASP A 175 -20.48 -13.56 3.22
CA ASP A 175 -20.77 -12.93 4.54
C ASP A 175 -19.90 -13.48 5.69
N ASN A 176 -19.10 -14.53 5.48
CA ASN A 176 -18.18 -15.11 6.46
C ASN A 176 -16.72 -14.69 6.27
N VAL A 177 -16.45 -13.65 5.49
CA VAL A 177 -15.14 -13.04 5.37
C VAL A 177 -14.96 -11.99 6.45
N ASP A 178 -13.85 -12.06 7.17
CA ASP A 178 -13.50 -11.16 8.27
C ASP A 178 -12.65 -9.98 7.81
N VAL A 179 -11.78 -10.21 6.81
CA VAL A 179 -10.82 -9.21 6.32
C VAL A 179 -10.77 -9.21 4.81
N VAL A 180 -10.86 -8.03 4.19
CA VAL A 180 -10.68 -7.89 2.74
C VAL A 180 -9.56 -6.91 2.42
N TYR A 181 -8.66 -7.29 1.51
CA TYR A 181 -7.66 -6.39 0.94
C TYR A 181 -8.20 -5.77 -0.34
N LEU A 182 -8.25 -4.45 -0.39
CA LEU A 182 -8.62 -3.66 -1.56
C LEU A 182 -7.46 -2.74 -1.92
N CYS A 183 -6.96 -2.83 -3.16
CA CYS A 183 -5.92 -1.97 -3.68
C CYS A 183 -6.51 -1.10 -4.79
N TYR A 184 -6.63 0.21 -4.57
CA TYR A 184 -7.17 1.12 -5.57
C TYR A 184 -6.47 2.50 -5.54
N PRO A 185 -5.94 2.97 -6.71
CA PRO A 185 -5.87 2.27 -8.00
C PRO A 185 -5.18 0.91 -7.90
N ASN A 186 -5.72 -0.08 -8.61
CA ASN A 186 -5.33 -1.48 -8.42
C ASN A 186 -3.96 -1.83 -9.02
N ASN A 187 -3.21 -2.62 -8.30
CA ASN A 187 -2.05 -3.34 -8.80
C ASN A 187 -2.41 -4.84 -8.90
N PRO A 188 -2.52 -5.47 -10.12
CA PRO A 188 -1.85 -5.02 -11.36
C PRO A 188 -2.74 -4.38 -12.42
N THR A 189 -4.06 -4.26 -12.25
CA THR A 189 -4.98 -3.91 -13.34
C THR A 189 -5.03 -2.42 -13.69
N GLY A 190 -4.60 -1.53 -12.78
CA GLY A 190 -4.68 -0.08 -12.94
C GLY A 190 -6.09 0.50 -12.80
N THR A 191 -7.09 -0.31 -12.50
CA THR A 191 -8.48 0.10 -12.36
C THR A 191 -8.78 0.76 -11.03
N THR A 192 -9.89 1.49 -10.95
CA THR A 192 -10.36 2.20 -9.76
C THR A 192 -11.80 1.81 -9.43
N LEU A 193 -12.26 2.19 -8.24
CA LEU A 193 -13.67 2.12 -7.86
C LEU A 193 -14.21 3.54 -7.68
N THR A 194 -15.43 3.77 -8.15
CA THR A 194 -16.15 5.01 -7.92
C THR A 194 -16.55 5.13 -6.44
N ARG A 195 -16.92 6.34 -6.02
CA ARG A 195 -17.46 6.61 -4.67
C ARG A 195 -18.64 5.69 -4.34
N ALA A 196 -19.58 5.51 -5.28
CA ALA A 196 -20.73 4.65 -5.07
C ALA A 196 -20.35 3.16 -4.91
N GLN A 197 -19.38 2.69 -5.71
CA GLN A 197 -18.88 1.31 -5.59
C GLN A 197 -18.16 1.11 -4.25
N LEU A 198 -17.30 2.03 -3.82
CA LEU A 198 -16.64 1.94 -2.50
C LEU A 198 -17.64 2.01 -1.34
N GLN A 199 -18.75 2.76 -1.48
CA GLN A 199 -19.80 2.78 -0.46
C GLN A 199 -20.41 1.39 -0.26
N THR A 200 -20.63 0.61 -1.33
CA THR A 200 -21.15 -0.76 -1.19
C THR A 200 -20.21 -1.69 -0.40
N TRP A 201 -18.88 -1.48 -0.52
CA TRP A 201 -17.88 -2.21 0.25
C TRP A 201 -17.89 -1.81 1.73
N VAL A 202 -18.00 -0.52 2.01
CA VAL A 202 -18.08 -0.02 3.39
C VAL A 202 -19.39 -0.51 4.06
N ASP A 203 -20.52 -0.45 3.35
CA ASP A 203 -21.81 -0.94 3.87
C ASP A 203 -21.77 -2.44 4.15
N TRP A 204 -21.15 -3.22 3.23
CA TRP A 204 -20.95 -4.66 3.44
C TRP A 204 -20.08 -4.94 4.66
N ALA A 205 -18.96 -4.23 4.81
CA ALA A 205 -18.04 -4.42 5.93
C ALA A 205 -18.70 -4.08 7.27
N LEU A 206 -19.44 -2.96 7.32
CA LEU A 206 -20.19 -2.57 8.53
C LEU A 206 -21.30 -3.57 8.89
N LYS A 207 -22.01 -4.10 7.88
CA LYS A 207 -23.06 -5.10 8.09
C LYS A 207 -22.51 -6.41 8.66
N ASN A 208 -21.33 -6.84 8.18
CA ASN A 208 -20.77 -8.15 8.52
C ASN A 208 -19.70 -8.06 9.64
N GLY A 209 -19.39 -6.86 10.16
CA GLY A 209 -18.33 -6.66 11.13
C GLY A 209 -16.94 -6.94 10.56
N ALA A 210 -16.75 -6.80 9.25
CA ALA A 210 -15.51 -7.09 8.54
C ALA A 210 -14.58 -5.86 8.50
N LEU A 211 -13.27 -6.11 8.33
CA LEU A 211 -12.23 -5.09 8.19
C LEU A 211 -11.82 -4.95 6.73
N ILE A 212 -11.78 -3.70 6.25
CA ILE A 212 -11.19 -3.34 4.95
C ILE A 212 -9.75 -2.89 5.16
N LEU A 213 -8.80 -3.56 4.52
CA LEU A 213 -7.41 -3.14 4.40
C LEU A 213 -7.25 -2.47 3.03
N PHE A 214 -7.27 -1.14 3.03
CA PHE A 214 -7.31 -0.33 1.81
C PHE A 214 -5.92 0.18 1.43
N ASP A 215 -5.31 -0.41 0.39
CA ASP A 215 -4.00 0.00 -0.14
C ASP A 215 -4.18 1.06 -1.23
N SER A 216 -3.77 2.28 -0.95
CA SER A 216 -3.87 3.46 -1.81
C SER A 216 -2.50 3.96 -2.28
N ALA A 217 -1.56 3.05 -2.55
CA ALA A 217 -0.19 3.40 -2.95
C ALA A 217 -0.10 4.16 -4.28
N TYR A 218 -1.14 4.12 -5.11
CA TYR A 218 -1.20 4.78 -6.42
C TYR A 218 -2.18 5.96 -6.47
N GLU A 219 -2.64 6.45 -5.33
CA GLU A 219 -3.62 7.54 -5.19
C GLU A 219 -3.27 8.78 -6.01
N ALA A 220 -1.99 9.16 -6.04
CA ALA A 220 -1.54 10.36 -6.76
C ALA A 220 -1.84 10.34 -8.27
N PHE A 221 -2.12 9.18 -8.84
CA PHE A 221 -2.47 9.03 -10.27
C PHE A 221 -3.97 9.11 -10.56
N ILE A 222 -4.82 9.23 -9.54
CA ILE A 222 -6.26 9.44 -9.73
C ILE A 222 -6.48 10.78 -10.43
N SER A 223 -7.30 10.76 -11.50
CA SER A 223 -7.66 11.93 -12.30
C SER A 223 -9.17 12.10 -12.43
N GLU A 224 -9.95 11.06 -12.19
CA GLU A 224 -11.38 11.04 -12.30
C GLU A 224 -12.04 11.65 -11.06
N PRO A 225 -12.96 12.60 -11.21
CA PRO A 225 -13.54 13.35 -10.07
C PRO A 225 -14.44 12.48 -9.16
N ASP A 226 -14.96 11.35 -9.68
CA ASP A 226 -15.83 10.43 -8.93
C ASP A 226 -15.05 9.32 -8.19
N VAL A 227 -13.73 9.29 -8.34
CA VAL A 227 -12.85 8.35 -7.64
C VAL A 227 -12.29 9.01 -6.40
N PRO A 228 -12.57 8.49 -5.20
CA PRO A 228 -12.07 9.09 -3.96
C PRO A 228 -10.56 8.90 -3.82
N HIS A 229 -9.91 9.90 -3.26
CA HIS A 229 -8.48 9.88 -2.94
C HIS A 229 -8.17 9.18 -1.62
N SER A 230 -9.17 9.01 -0.77
CA SER A 230 -9.07 8.27 0.50
C SER A 230 -10.34 7.47 0.73
N ILE A 231 -10.20 6.28 1.32
CA ILE A 231 -11.36 5.48 1.75
C ILE A 231 -12.20 6.25 2.78
N TYR A 232 -11.60 7.16 3.54
CA TYR A 232 -12.30 7.93 4.55
C TYR A 232 -13.22 9.03 3.99
N GLU A 233 -13.19 9.29 2.69
CA GLU A 233 -14.22 10.07 2.01
C GLU A 233 -15.56 9.33 1.93
N ILE A 234 -15.57 8.03 2.21
CA ILE A 234 -16.76 7.20 2.20
C ILE A 234 -17.38 7.17 3.60
N PRO A 235 -18.65 7.58 3.75
CA PRO A 235 -19.34 7.54 5.02
C PRO A 235 -19.27 6.16 5.68
N GLY A 236 -18.85 6.14 6.94
CA GLY A 236 -18.72 4.91 7.73
C GLY A 236 -17.37 4.21 7.67
N ALA A 237 -16.50 4.54 6.71
CA ALA A 237 -15.22 3.85 6.52
C ALA A 237 -14.30 3.90 7.75
N ARG A 238 -14.32 4.98 8.55
CA ARG A 238 -13.53 5.06 9.79
C ARG A 238 -13.80 3.91 10.77
N ARG A 239 -14.97 3.29 10.71
CA ARG A 239 -15.39 2.22 11.61
C ARG A 239 -15.05 0.81 11.11
N CYS A 240 -14.56 0.70 9.87
CA CYS A 240 -14.29 -0.62 9.26
C CYS A 240 -13.07 -0.64 8.33
N ALA A 241 -12.27 0.43 8.25
CA ALA A 241 -11.15 0.47 7.32
C ALA A 241 -9.85 0.99 7.95
N ILE A 242 -8.71 0.37 7.52
CA ILE A 242 -7.35 0.85 7.71
C ILE A 242 -6.83 1.23 6.32
N GLU A 243 -6.22 2.42 6.17
CA GLU A 243 -5.66 2.89 4.92
C GLU A 243 -4.13 2.83 4.92
N PHE A 244 -3.55 2.31 3.84
CA PHE A 244 -2.10 2.29 3.62
C PHE A 244 -1.74 3.22 2.48
N ARG A 245 -0.71 4.05 2.69
CA ARG A 245 -0.21 5.05 1.74
C ARG A 245 1.28 4.89 1.52
N SER A 246 1.76 5.29 0.36
CA SER A 246 3.18 5.14 0.02
C SER A 246 3.72 6.33 -0.74
N PHE A 247 4.88 6.83 -0.34
CA PHE A 247 5.63 7.81 -1.13
C PHE A 247 6.42 7.18 -2.28
N SER A 248 6.44 5.83 -2.37
CA SER A 248 7.17 5.11 -3.41
C SER A 248 6.77 5.52 -4.83
N LYS A 249 5.47 5.68 -5.07
CA LYS A 249 4.95 6.00 -6.41
C LYS A 249 4.68 7.48 -6.59
N THR A 250 4.21 8.15 -5.56
CA THR A 250 3.95 9.60 -5.57
C THR A 250 5.23 10.40 -5.73
N ALA A 251 6.28 10.08 -4.95
CA ALA A 251 7.50 10.88 -4.83
C ALA A 251 8.78 10.17 -5.26
N GLY A 252 8.67 8.98 -5.88
CA GLY A 252 9.86 8.25 -6.33
C GLY A 252 10.63 7.55 -5.20
N PHE A 253 10.03 7.34 -4.03
CA PHE A 253 10.72 6.80 -2.84
C PHE A 253 10.84 5.27 -2.85
N THR A 254 10.88 4.64 -4.02
CA THR A 254 11.04 3.18 -4.12
C THR A 254 12.32 2.67 -3.45
N GLY A 255 13.40 3.42 -3.53
CA GLY A 255 14.69 3.14 -2.88
C GLY A 255 14.85 3.77 -1.50
N LEU A 256 14.17 4.88 -1.20
CA LEU A 256 14.26 5.61 0.06
C LEU A 256 13.44 4.99 1.19
N ARG A 257 12.39 4.26 0.86
CA ARG A 257 11.51 3.54 1.78
C ARG A 257 10.77 4.45 2.77
N CYS A 258 9.63 4.98 2.36
CA CYS A 258 8.71 5.72 3.25
C CYS A 258 7.26 5.56 2.80
N GLY A 259 6.38 5.48 3.75
CA GLY A 259 4.93 5.45 3.60
C GLY A 259 4.29 5.66 4.95
N TYR A 260 2.98 5.49 5.03
CA TYR A 260 2.27 5.58 6.29
C TYR A 260 0.98 4.76 6.26
N THR A 261 0.53 4.42 7.46
CA THR A 261 -0.73 3.72 7.71
C THR A 261 -1.62 4.63 8.56
N VAL A 262 -2.89 4.72 8.21
CA VAL A 262 -3.90 5.40 9.03
C VAL A 262 -4.79 4.37 9.68
N VAL A 263 -4.81 4.37 11.01
CA VAL A 263 -5.66 3.51 11.84
C VAL A 263 -6.52 4.39 12.73
N PRO A 264 -7.81 4.54 12.44
CA PRO A 264 -8.71 5.38 13.24
C PRO A 264 -8.74 4.97 14.71
N ARG A 265 -8.80 5.94 15.62
CA ARG A 265 -8.85 5.71 17.08
C ARG A 265 -10.06 4.89 17.52
N ASP A 266 -11.18 5.12 16.86
CA ASP A 266 -12.48 4.53 17.12
C ASP A 266 -12.69 3.18 16.40
N LEU A 267 -11.74 2.75 15.58
CA LEU A 267 -11.78 1.44 14.94
C LEU A 267 -11.49 0.34 15.96
N THR A 268 -12.44 -0.58 16.13
CA THR A 268 -12.36 -1.68 17.07
C THR A 268 -12.57 -3.03 16.39
N GLY A 269 -11.87 -4.05 16.89
CA GLY A 269 -12.17 -5.46 16.68
C GLY A 269 -12.60 -6.12 17.99
N LEU A 270 -12.86 -7.41 17.97
CA LEU A 270 -13.24 -8.19 19.17
C LEU A 270 -12.08 -9.09 19.61
N ASP A 271 -11.86 -9.19 20.90
CA ASP A 271 -10.96 -10.19 21.48
C ASP A 271 -11.63 -11.57 21.60
N SER A 272 -10.92 -12.56 22.14
CA SER A 272 -11.43 -13.92 22.37
C SER A 272 -12.62 -14.01 23.35
N ASN A 273 -12.88 -12.94 24.10
CA ASN A 273 -14.02 -12.85 25.05
C ASN A 273 -15.18 -12.03 24.44
N ASN A 274 -15.09 -11.64 23.15
CA ASN A 274 -16.01 -10.74 22.46
C ASN A 274 -16.03 -9.31 23.03
N GLU A 275 -14.92 -8.87 23.67
CA GLU A 275 -14.79 -7.50 24.13
C GLU A 275 -14.13 -6.61 23.08
N PRO A 276 -14.59 -5.36 22.92
CA PRO A 276 -14.05 -4.46 21.90
C PRO A 276 -12.64 -4.00 22.25
N VAL A 277 -11.73 -4.14 21.29
CA VAL A 277 -10.31 -3.73 21.40
C VAL A 277 -9.97 -2.77 20.28
N SER A 278 -9.32 -1.65 20.60
CA SER A 278 -8.90 -0.66 19.63
C SER A 278 -7.76 -1.16 18.74
N LEU A 279 -7.97 -1.20 17.42
CA LEU A 279 -6.94 -1.57 16.45
C LEU A 279 -5.80 -0.54 16.42
N ASN A 280 -6.11 0.74 16.64
CA ASN A 280 -5.08 1.78 16.75
C ASN A 280 -4.09 1.48 17.90
N LYS A 281 -4.59 1.12 19.08
CA LYS A 281 -3.73 0.75 20.21
C LYS A 281 -2.92 -0.53 19.94
N LEU A 282 -3.51 -1.53 19.28
CA LEU A 282 -2.80 -2.75 18.90
C LEU A 282 -1.70 -2.46 17.88
N TRP A 283 -2.00 -1.67 16.85
CA TRP A 283 -1.01 -1.29 15.83
C TRP A 283 0.12 -0.45 16.45
N ASN A 284 -0.23 0.52 17.30
CA ASN A 284 0.77 1.28 18.04
C ASN A 284 1.68 0.37 18.86
N ARG A 285 1.11 -0.60 19.61
CA ARG A 285 1.89 -1.58 20.38
C ARG A 285 2.80 -2.44 19.51
N ARG A 286 2.31 -2.86 18.34
CA ARG A 286 3.11 -3.60 17.35
C ARG A 286 4.28 -2.76 16.86
N GLN A 287 4.03 -1.51 16.44
CA GLN A 287 5.05 -0.61 15.91
C GLN A 287 6.13 -0.28 16.96
N THR A 288 5.75 0.03 18.18
CA THR A 288 6.69 0.30 19.28
C THR A 288 7.50 -0.93 19.69
N THR A 289 7.07 -2.14 19.35
CA THR A 289 7.77 -3.39 19.74
C THR A 289 8.64 -3.94 18.62
N LYS A 290 8.19 -3.90 17.38
CA LYS A 290 8.82 -4.58 16.24
C LYS A 290 9.40 -3.62 15.18
N PHE A 291 9.14 -2.32 15.31
CA PHE A 291 9.59 -1.29 14.38
C PHE A 291 9.97 -0.04 15.18
N ASN A 292 11.13 0.51 14.93
CA ASN A 292 11.67 1.63 15.71
C ASN A 292 11.63 2.96 14.95
N GLY A 293 10.66 3.11 14.03
CA GLY A 293 10.44 4.29 13.22
C GLY A 293 11.30 4.35 11.94
N ALA A 294 10.83 5.12 10.98
CA ALA A 294 11.59 5.44 9.77
C ALA A 294 12.68 6.47 10.08
N SER A 295 13.74 6.48 9.27
CA SER A 295 14.87 7.40 9.45
C SER A 295 14.43 8.87 9.47
N TYR A 296 15.00 9.69 10.37
CA TYR A 296 14.81 11.15 10.41
C TYR A 296 15.05 11.80 9.04
N ILE A 297 16.16 11.45 8.39
CA ILE A 297 16.55 12.00 7.09
C ILE A 297 15.47 11.73 6.04
N ILE A 298 14.92 10.53 6.01
CA ILE A 298 13.89 10.15 5.04
C ILE A 298 12.54 10.81 5.37
N GLN A 299 12.21 10.98 6.64
CA GLN A 299 11.00 11.69 7.03
C GLN A 299 11.07 13.18 6.67
N ARG A 300 12.24 13.83 6.76
CA ARG A 300 12.46 15.22 6.26
C ARG A 300 12.31 15.31 4.73
N ALA A 301 12.82 14.31 4.01
CA ALA A 301 12.61 14.23 2.57
C ALA A 301 11.11 14.08 2.21
N ALA A 302 10.38 13.27 2.96
CA ALA A 302 8.95 13.06 2.76
C ALA A 302 8.13 14.31 3.11
N GLU A 303 8.47 15.03 4.19
CA GLU A 303 7.83 16.30 4.53
C GLU A 303 7.96 17.34 3.41
N ALA A 304 9.14 17.39 2.76
CA ALA A 304 9.43 18.38 1.71
C ALA A 304 8.52 18.26 0.48
N ILE A 305 7.92 17.08 0.22
CA ILE A 305 6.97 16.94 -0.90
C ILE A 305 5.67 17.73 -0.71
N PHE A 306 5.35 18.08 0.54
CA PHE A 306 4.15 18.85 0.89
C PHE A 306 4.37 20.36 0.83
N THR A 307 5.60 20.83 0.64
CA THR A 307 5.88 22.26 0.37
C THR A 307 5.34 22.67 -1.00
N PRO A 308 5.09 23.97 -1.25
CA PRO A 308 4.66 24.42 -2.57
C PRO A 308 5.60 23.98 -3.70
N GLU A 309 6.91 24.06 -3.48
CA GLU A 309 7.95 23.65 -4.45
C GLU A 309 7.90 22.13 -4.67
N GLY A 310 7.90 21.36 -3.58
CA GLY A 310 7.85 19.87 -3.65
C GLY A 310 6.62 19.38 -4.40
N ARG A 311 5.46 19.99 -4.18
CA ARG A 311 4.22 19.66 -4.87
C ARG A 311 4.27 19.95 -6.36
N SER A 312 4.76 21.13 -6.73
CA SER A 312 4.90 21.47 -8.15
C SER A 312 5.78 20.46 -8.88
N GLU A 313 6.90 20.05 -8.28
CA GLU A 313 7.80 19.04 -8.85
C GLU A 313 7.17 17.63 -8.92
N ILE A 314 6.34 17.27 -7.92
CA ILE A 314 5.60 16.01 -7.93
C ILE A 314 4.51 16.02 -9.01
N GLU A 315 3.75 17.11 -9.16
CA GLU A 315 2.74 17.28 -10.20
C GLU A 315 3.35 17.14 -11.61
N GLU A 316 4.50 17.78 -11.87
CA GLU A 316 5.23 17.62 -13.12
C GLU A 316 5.63 16.16 -13.39
N THR A 317 6.04 15.44 -12.35
CA THR A 317 6.42 14.03 -12.47
C THR A 317 5.20 13.15 -12.75
N ILE A 318 4.08 13.39 -12.09
CA ILE A 318 2.82 12.67 -12.32
C ILE A 318 2.31 12.92 -13.74
N ASP A 319 2.35 14.16 -14.22
CA ASP A 319 1.94 14.52 -15.57
C ASP A 319 2.83 13.88 -16.64
N TYR A 320 4.14 13.72 -16.37
CA TYR A 320 5.02 12.95 -17.23
C TYR A 320 4.56 11.49 -17.36
N TYR A 321 4.25 10.82 -16.25
CA TYR A 321 3.77 9.43 -16.29
C TYR A 321 2.39 9.30 -16.94
N ARG A 322 1.47 10.21 -16.66
CA ARG A 322 0.15 10.25 -17.31
C ARG A 322 0.26 10.46 -18.82
N THR A 323 1.18 11.32 -19.27
CA THR A 323 1.45 11.54 -20.68
C THR A 323 1.98 10.28 -21.36
N ASN A 324 2.94 9.59 -20.72
CA ASN A 324 3.47 8.33 -21.24
C ASN A 324 2.38 7.24 -21.32
N ALA A 325 1.50 7.16 -20.31
CA ALA A 325 0.38 6.22 -20.32
C ALA A 325 -0.57 6.47 -21.51
N ARG A 326 -0.90 7.74 -21.78
CA ARG A 326 -1.71 8.11 -22.95
C ARG A 326 -1.04 7.74 -24.27
N LEU A 327 0.23 8.08 -24.42
CA LEU A 327 1.00 7.76 -25.64
C LEU A 327 1.05 6.25 -25.89
N LEU A 328 1.27 5.46 -24.83
CA LEU A 328 1.27 4.01 -24.92
C LEU A 328 -0.11 3.47 -25.31
N LEU A 329 -1.17 3.95 -24.66
CA LEU A 329 -2.55 3.55 -24.94
C LEU A 329 -2.94 3.84 -26.39
N ASP A 330 -2.67 5.08 -26.87
CA ASP A 330 -2.97 5.49 -28.23
C ASP A 330 -2.17 4.68 -29.25
N GLY A 331 -0.89 4.42 -28.97
CA GLY A 331 -0.03 3.58 -29.82
C GLY A 331 -0.56 2.15 -29.94
N VAL A 332 -0.95 1.53 -28.81
CA VAL A 332 -1.48 0.15 -28.85
C VAL A 332 -2.85 0.08 -29.53
N ARG A 333 -3.72 1.08 -29.31
CA ARG A 333 -5.01 1.18 -30.02
C ARG A 333 -4.83 1.32 -31.52
N SER A 334 -3.82 2.07 -32.00
CA SER A 334 -3.54 2.29 -33.41
C SER A 334 -3.16 1.02 -34.18
N ILE A 335 -2.60 0.03 -33.50
CA ILE A 335 -2.21 -1.28 -34.06
C ILE A 335 -3.27 -2.37 -33.86
N CYS A 336 -4.46 -2.02 -33.41
CA CYS A 336 -5.60 -2.93 -33.17
C CYS A 336 -5.29 -4.14 -32.28
N LEU A 337 -4.35 -4.02 -31.34
CA LEU A 337 -3.99 -5.11 -30.44
C LEU A 337 -4.71 -5.06 -29.10
N LEU A 338 -5.60 -4.10 -28.91
CA LEU A 338 -6.31 -3.94 -27.65
C LEU A 338 -7.82 -3.90 -27.81
N TYR A 339 -8.45 -4.54 -26.86
CA TYR A 339 -9.83 -4.31 -26.51
C TYR A 339 -10.04 -2.82 -26.18
N THR A 340 -10.95 -2.22 -26.86
CA THR A 340 -11.40 -0.86 -26.56
C THR A 340 -12.50 -0.90 -25.54
#